data_f65088f5ae9ffd8519974fb89fbab326
#
_entry.id   f65088f5ae9ffd8519974fb89fbab326
#
_cell.length_a   1.000
_cell.length_b   1.000
_cell.length_c   1.000
_cell.angle_alpha   90.00
_cell.angle_beta   90.00
_cell.angle_gamma   90.00
#
_symmetry.space_group_name_H-M   'P 1'
#
loop_
_entity.id
_entity.type
_entity.pdbx_description
1 polymer ?
#
loop_
_entity_poly.entity_id
_entity_poly.type
_entity_poly.pdbx_seq_one_letter_code
_entity_poly.pdbx_strand_id
1 'polypeptide(L)'
;MSLILVATESTVLAIDPRDGTVAGHDLPDRPTCLAADPFVDGRAWCGTRRGGVFRSDDAGASWQAVGLAGRDITSITASPAQRDLIWVGTEPSEVWMSENAGDDWRQTARLETLPSSPEWSFPPKPDTHHVRWIACHPSDAQQLWIAIEAGALVSTRDGGRIWRDRVDGGPWDTHELAIHTNAPASLRVAAGDGYFESDDSGATWRSPEDGLDVGYLRSVAIDPGRPDVVIVSASTGPRSAYVAGVSDGRVYRREGTGRWERARDGWPDPPRTIAPLLSAGRVAGELWAADERGLHRSDDGGRSWREIARYTKTPNHLRGLSVLR
;
A
#
# COMPACT_ATOMS: atom_id res chain seq x y z
N MET A 1 14.65 16.97 3.13
CA MET A 1 15.09 15.57 3.40
C MET A 1 13.88 14.80 3.85
N SER A 2 13.66 13.62 3.26
CA SER A 2 12.41 12.88 3.42
C SER A 2 12.36 12.14 4.74
N LEU A 3 11.37 12.41 5.59
CA LEU A 3 11.00 11.55 6.70
C LEU A 3 10.21 10.35 6.17
N ILE A 4 10.19 9.28 6.94
CA ILE A 4 9.39 8.10 6.66
C ILE A 4 8.26 8.04 7.69
N LEU A 5 7.03 7.95 7.22
CA LEU A 5 5.88 7.76 8.11
C LEU A 5 5.48 6.29 8.14
N VAL A 6 5.24 5.79 9.34
CA VAL A 6 4.71 4.44 9.59
C VAL A 6 3.48 4.55 10.47
N ALA A 7 2.32 4.15 9.95
CA ALA A 7 1.12 4.01 10.76
C ALA A 7 1.09 2.65 11.46
N THR A 8 0.83 2.67 12.75
CA THR A 8 0.57 1.49 13.58
C THR A 8 -0.93 1.40 13.91
N GLU A 9 -1.32 0.46 14.73
CA GLU A 9 -2.72 0.36 15.21
C GLU A 9 -3.16 1.52 16.13
N SER A 10 -2.23 2.37 16.58
CA SER A 10 -2.53 3.41 17.60
C SER A 10 -1.91 4.78 17.33
N THR A 11 -0.82 4.86 16.57
CA THR A 11 -0.07 6.10 16.37
C THR A 11 0.57 6.14 14.99
N VAL A 12 0.95 7.32 14.52
CA VAL A 12 1.83 7.51 13.36
C VAL A 12 3.23 7.82 13.86
N LEU A 13 4.21 7.03 13.40
CA LEU A 13 5.62 7.23 13.68
C LEU A 13 6.25 8.04 12.53
N ALA A 14 6.90 9.13 12.85
CA ALA A 14 7.77 9.90 11.94
C ALA A 14 9.22 9.49 12.22
N ILE A 15 9.92 8.99 11.21
CA ILE A 15 11.26 8.42 11.33
C ILE A 15 12.23 9.23 10.48
N ASP A 16 13.29 9.74 11.10
CA ASP A 16 14.39 10.37 10.38
C ASP A 16 15.41 9.28 9.95
N PRO A 17 15.57 9.05 8.64
CA PRO A 17 16.46 7.99 8.16
C PRO A 17 17.96 8.31 8.28
N ARG A 18 18.34 9.52 8.73
CA ARG A 18 19.74 9.94 8.87
C ARG A 18 20.34 9.44 10.18
N ASP A 19 19.57 9.46 11.24
CA ASP A 19 20.02 9.12 12.59
C ASP A 19 19.14 8.06 13.29
N GLY A 20 18.05 7.62 12.62
CA GLY A 20 17.13 6.63 13.15
C GLY A 20 16.19 7.16 14.24
N THR A 21 16.11 8.49 14.42
CA THR A 21 15.18 9.09 15.39
C THR A 21 13.75 8.75 15.04
N VAL A 22 12.99 8.28 16.03
CA VAL A 22 11.57 7.91 15.92
C VAL A 22 10.75 8.82 16.84
N ALA A 23 9.83 9.58 16.26
CA ALA A 23 8.84 10.38 16.98
C ALA A 23 7.45 9.80 16.75
N GLY A 24 6.68 9.57 17.82
CA GLY A 24 5.29 9.10 17.75
C GLY A 24 4.33 10.26 17.88
N HIS A 25 3.31 10.29 17.01
CA HIS A 25 2.27 11.31 17.02
C HIS A 25 0.90 10.64 17.04
N ASP A 26 0.14 10.88 18.11
CA ASP A 26 -1.19 10.31 18.27
C ASP A 26 -2.20 11.11 17.44
N LEU A 27 -3.14 10.37 16.83
CA LEU A 27 -4.33 10.95 16.23
C LEU A 27 -5.52 10.77 17.18
N PRO A 28 -6.60 11.57 17.01
CA PRO A 28 -7.82 11.40 17.80
C PRO A 28 -8.52 10.04 17.64
N ASP A 29 -8.16 9.29 16.58
CA ASP A 29 -8.67 7.95 16.30
C ASP A 29 -7.59 7.05 15.69
N ARG A 30 -7.86 5.76 15.60
CA ARG A 30 -6.90 4.72 15.19
C ARG A 30 -6.51 4.85 13.71
N PRO A 31 -5.23 5.00 13.38
CA PRO A 31 -4.75 4.98 11.99
C PRO A 31 -5.08 3.67 11.27
N THR A 32 -5.41 3.76 9.99
CA THR A 32 -5.73 2.62 9.13
C THR A 32 -4.93 2.59 7.84
N CYS A 33 -4.52 3.76 7.34
CA CYS A 33 -3.75 3.91 6.10
C CYS A 33 -3.04 5.27 6.08
N LEU A 34 -2.02 5.41 5.22
CA LEU A 34 -1.24 6.63 5.00
C LEU A 34 -1.02 6.90 3.51
N ALA A 35 -0.95 8.18 3.15
CA ALA A 35 -0.46 8.63 1.85
C ALA A 35 0.42 9.88 2.02
N ALA A 36 1.58 9.91 1.36
CA ALA A 36 2.42 11.10 1.23
C ALA A 36 1.98 11.93 0.01
N ASP A 37 2.14 13.24 0.10
CA ASP A 37 1.90 14.14 -1.04
C ASP A 37 3.08 14.08 -2.03
N PRO A 38 2.85 13.75 -3.31
CA PRO A 38 3.93 13.74 -4.31
C PRO A 38 4.38 15.13 -4.75
N PHE A 39 3.68 16.21 -4.37
CA PHE A 39 3.94 17.58 -4.82
C PHE A 39 4.36 18.54 -3.71
N VAL A 40 3.96 18.27 -2.44
CA VAL A 40 4.18 19.17 -1.31
C VAL A 40 5.05 18.47 -0.27
N ASP A 41 6.21 19.07 -0.01
CA ASP A 41 7.15 18.56 0.99
C ASP A 41 6.51 18.51 2.38
N GLY A 42 6.66 17.38 3.07
CA GLY A 42 6.14 17.19 4.42
C GLY A 42 4.63 17.02 4.55
N ARG A 43 3.85 17.11 3.45
CA ARG A 43 2.42 16.86 3.51
C ARG A 43 2.10 15.38 3.41
N ALA A 44 1.13 14.96 4.24
CA ALA A 44 0.61 13.59 4.24
C ALA A 44 -0.84 13.55 4.71
N TRP A 45 -1.52 12.44 4.41
CA TRP A 45 -2.85 12.13 4.90
C TRP A 45 -2.85 10.79 5.62
N CYS A 46 -3.66 10.71 6.67
CA CYS A 46 -3.92 9.49 7.42
C CYS A 46 -5.42 9.22 7.45
N GLY A 47 -5.82 8.07 6.98
CA GLY A 47 -7.16 7.54 7.20
C GLY A 47 -7.26 6.92 8.59
N THR A 48 -8.43 7.02 9.20
CA THR A 48 -8.71 6.48 10.53
C THR A 48 -9.98 5.63 10.54
N ARG A 49 -10.18 4.88 11.63
CA ARG A 49 -11.26 3.92 11.72
C ARG A 49 -12.65 4.57 11.68
N ARG A 50 -12.87 5.70 12.37
CA ARG A 50 -14.14 6.44 12.41
C ARG A 50 -13.96 7.95 12.47
N GLY A 51 -12.75 8.43 12.72
CA GLY A 51 -12.42 9.85 12.75
C GLY A 51 -12.39 10.50 11.38
N GLY A 52 -12.45 9.71 10.30
CA GLY A 52 -12.31 10.18 8.93
C GLY A 52 -10.87 10.35 8.50
N VAL A 53 -10.60 11.38 7.70
CA VAL A 53 -9.27 11.69 7.16
C VAL A 53 -8.64 12.85 7.90
N PHE A 54 -7.36 12.69 8.23
CA PHE A 54 -6.50 13.73 8.81
C PHE A 54 -5.39 14.09 7.84
N ARG A 55 -5.02 15.38 7.80
CA ARG A 55 -3.89 15.92 7.03
C ARG A 55 -2.83 16.47 7.97
N SER A 56 -1.58 16.19 7.65
CA SER A 56 -0.42 16.87 8.20
C SER A 56 0.26 17.68 7.10
N ASP A 57 0.69 18.89 7.43
CA ASP A 57 1.49 19.76 6.56
C ASP A 57 2.90 20.00 7.14
N ASP A 58 3.28 19.27 8.22
CA ASP A 58 4.52 19.40 8.98
C ASP A 58 5.23 18.06 9.22
N ALA A 59 5.18 17.19 8.22
CA ALA A 59 5.84 15.89 8.21
C ALA A 59 5.38 14.93 9.32
N GLY A 60 4.11 15.00 9.68
CA GLY A 60 3.47 14.13 10.66
C GLY A 60 3.57 14.63 12.09
N ALA A 61 4.14 15.82 12.33
CA ALA A 61 4.26 16.39 13.68
C ALA A 61 2.90 16.82 14.26
N SER A 62 1.99 17.29 13.40
CA SER A 62 0.60 17.56 13.79
C SER A 62 -0.39 17.11 12.71
N TRP A 63 -1.64 16.86 13.13
CA TRP A 63 -2.69 16.32 12.26
C TRP A 63 -3.99 17.10 12.44
N GLN A 64 -4.58 17.54 11.33
CA GLN A 64 -5.85 18.26 11.28
C GLN A 64 -6.90 17.39 10.57
N ALA A 65 -8.11 17.29 11.15
CA ALA A 65 -9.23 16.62 10.50
C ALA A 65 -9.66 17.39 9.23
N VAL A 66 -9.78 16.68 8.12
CA VAL A 66 -10.15 17.26 6.81
C VAL A 66 -11.38 16.59 6.20
N GLY A 67 -12.16 15.82 6.97
CA GLY A 67 -13.46 15.33 6.54
C GLY A 67 -13.68 13.84 6.68
N LEU A 68 -14.81 13.38 6.13
CA LEU A 68 -15.26 11.98 6.13
C LEU A 68 -15.42 11.38 7.54
N ALA A 69 -15.64 12.21 8.58
CA ALA A 69 -15.89 11.75 9.95
C ALA A 69 -17.08 10.78 10.01
N GLY A 70 -16.95 9.73 10.83
CA GLY A 70 -17.94 8.65 10.96
C GLY A 70 -17.76 7.50 9.98
N ARG A 71 -16.86 7.62 8.97
CA ARG A 71 -16.53 6.56 8.02
C ARG A 71 -15.32 5.77 8.46
N ASP A 72 -15.35 4.47 8.21
CA ASP A 72 -14.19 3.58 8.38
C ASP A 72 -13.31 3.68 7.13
N ILE A 73 -12.24 4.46 7.21
CA ILE A 73 -11.32 4.68 6.09
C ILE A 73 -10.35 3.48 6.03
N THR A 74 -10.27 2.82 4.89
CA THR A 74 -9.45 1.61 4.73
C THR A 74 -8.28 1.77 3.78
N SER A 75 -8.36 2.75 2.87
CA SER A 75 -7.27 3.11 1.97
C SER A 75 -7.29 4.59 1.62
N ILE A 76 -6.11 5.15 1.33
CA ILE A 76 -5.93 6.54 0.90
C ILE A 76 -4.74 6.62 -0.05
N THR A 77 -4.86 7.44 -1.09
CA THR A 77 -3.76 7.73 -2.00
C THR A 77 -3.87 9.15 -2.55
N ALA A 78 -2.74 9.81 -2.73
CA ALA A 78 -2.64 11.06 -3.46
C ALA A 78 -2.25 10.78 -4.92
N SER A 79 -2.91 11.43 -5.86
CA SER A 79 -2.61 11.27 -7.28
C SER A 79 -1.22 11.79 -7.61
N PRO A 80 -0.34 11.01 -8.24
CA PRO A 80 0.94 11.52 -8.73
C PRO A 80 0.80 12.35 -10.02
N ALA A 81 -0.37 12.30 -10.68
CA ALA A 81 -0.64 12.99 -11.94
C ALA A 81 -1.31 14.36 -11.76
N GLN A 82 -1.91 14.63 -10.60
CA GLN A 82 -2.61 15.89 -10.34
C GLN A 82 -2.43 16.31 -8.88
N ARG A 83 -1.94 17.54 -8.69
CA ARG A 83 -1.79 18.16 -7.36
C ARG A 83 -3.15 18.24 -6.64
N ASP A 84 -3.12 18.06 -5.33
CA ASP A 84 -4.26 18.17 -4.40
C ASP A 84 -5.42 17.20 -4.68
N LEU A 85 -5.26 16.26 -5.63
CA LEU A 85 -6.23 15.19 -5.89
C LEU A 85 -5.92 13.97 -5.01
N ILE A 86 -6.91 13.61 -4.18
CA ILE A 86 -6.82 12.51 -3.22
C ILE A 86 -8.00 11.57 -3.40
N TRP A 87 -7.73 10.28 -3.26
CA TRP A 87 -8.70 9.21 -3.30
C TRP A 87 -8.73 8.46 -1.99
N VAL A 88 -9.92 8.11 -1.52
CA VAL A 88 -10.16 7.40 -0.27
C VAL A 88 -11.12 6.25 -0.51
N GLY A 89 -10.79 5.10 0.04
CA GLY A 89 -11.64 3.92 0.11
C GLY A 89 -12.10 3.62 1.53
N THR A 90 -13.29 3.03 1.65
CA THR A 90 -13.94 2.78 2.94
C THR A 90 -14.37 1.32 3.12
N GLU A 91 -14.80 0.99 4.34
CA GLU A 91 -15.63 -0.17 4.70
C GLU A 91 -17.02 0.34 5.17
N PRO A 92 -18.16 -0.07 4.54
CA PRO A 92 -18.26 -0.80 3.26
C PRO A 92 -17.60 -0.08 2.09
N SER A 93 -17.35 -0.79 0.97
CA SER A 93 -16.63 -0.27 -0.19
C SER A 93 -17.32 0.91 -0.85
N GLU A 94 -16.91 2.10 -0.49
CA GLU A 94 -17.20 3.35 -1.20
C GLU A 94 -15.87 3.99 -1.62
N VAL A 95 -15.89 4.80 -2.66
CA VAL A 95 -14.75 5.60 -3.10
C VAL A 95 -15.11 7.07 -3.07
N TRP A 96 -14.28 7.83 -2.39
CA TRP A 96 -14.40 9.28 -2.24
C TRP A 96 -13.18 9.96 -2.84
N MET A 97 -13.37 11.15 -3.37
CA MET A 97 -12.29 11.98 -3.87
C MET A 97 -12.39 13.42 -3.41
N SER A 98 -11.23 14.05 -3.30
CA SER A 98 -11.07 15.49 -3.08
C SER A 98 -10.11 16.03 -4.14
N GLU A 99 -10.42 17.22 -4.69
CA GLU A 99 -9.57 17.94 -5.66
C GLU A 99 -8.89 19.16 -5.02
N ASN A 100 -9.00 19.32 -3.69
CA ASN A 100 -8.48 20.45 -2.91
C ASN A 100 -7.83 19.99 -1.58
N ALA A 101 -7.01 18.93 -1.66
CA ALA A 101 -6.22 18.42 -0.54
C ALA A 101 -7.03 17.94 0.69
N GLY A 102 -8.32 17.61 0.50
CA GLY A 102 -9.19 17.10 1.55
C GLY A 102 -10.16 18.13 2.12
N ASP A 103 -10.16 19.37 1.62
CA ASP A 103 -11.08 20.41 2.13
C ASP A 103 -12.53 20.11 1.77
N ASP A 104 -12.80 19.54 0.58
CA ASP A 104 -14.12 19.05 0.17
C ASP A 104 -14.02 17.63 -0.39
N TRP A 105 -15.08 16.83 -0.20
CA TRP A 105 -15.16 15.44 -0.63
C TRP A 105 -16.41 15.16 -1.46
N ARG A 106 -16.26 14.38 -2.52
CA ARG A 106 -17.39 13.85 -3.28
C ARG A 106 -17.26 12.33 -3.46
N GLN A 107 -18.37 11.64 -3.37
CA GLN A 107 -18.43 10.20 -3.66
C GLN A 107 -18.41 9.97 -5.18
N THR A 108 -17.73 8.93 -5.64
CA THR A 108 -17.72 8.49 -7.03
C THR A 108 -18.98 7.68 -7.37
N ALA A 109 -19.06 7.15 -8.58
CA ALA A 109 -20.09 6.18 -8.93
C ALA A 109 -20.04 4.96 -8.00
N ARG A 110 -21.21 4.38 -7.72
CA ARG A 110 -21.35 3.26 -6.77
C ARG A 110 -20.73 1.99 -7.31
N LEU A 111 -19.83 1.38 -6.53
CA LEU A 111 -19.19 0.11 -6.86
C LEU A 111 -20.14 -1.09 -6.79
N GLU A 112 -21.15 -1.00 -5.94
CA GLU A 112 -22.16 -2.06 -5.74
C GLU A 112 -22.98 -2.39 -7.01
N THR A 113 -22.91 -1.53 -8.04
CA THR A 113 -23.55 -1.76 -9.33
C THR A 113 -22.77 -2.71 -10.25
N LEU A 114 -21.54 -3.06 -9.87
CA LEU A 114 -20.70 -3.95 -10.65
C LEU A 114 -21.20 -5.40 -10.56
N PRO A 115 -21.15 -6.17 -11.67
CA PRO A 115 -21.63 -7.56 -11.72
C PRO A 115 -21.02 -8.47 -10.64
N SER A 116 -19.73 -8.28 -10.29
CA SER A 116 -19.05 -9.10 -9.29
C SER A 116 -19.39 -8.72 -7.84
N SER A 117 -20.02 -7.56 -7.60
CA SER A 117 -20.22 -7.04 -6.25
C SER A 117 -20.98 -7.98 -5.28
N PRO A 118 -21.93 -8.83 -5.71
CA PRO A 118 -22.57 -9.79 -4.81
C PRO A 118 -21.64 -10.87 -4.25
N GLU A 119 -20.46 -11.04 -4.86
CA GLU A 119 -19.46 -12.04 -4.44
C GLU A 119 -18.39 -11.46 -3.50
N TRP A 120 -18.39 -10.13 -3.30
CA TRP A 120 -17.40 -9.48 -2.48
C TRP A 120 -17.63 -9.75 -1.00
N SER A 121 -16.56 -10.06 -0.29
CA SER A 121 -16.63 -10.31 1.15
C SER A 121 -15.31 -9.90 1.79
N PHE A 122 -15.28 -9.90 3.11
CA PHE A 122 -14.06 -9.84 3.88
C PHE A 122 -14.09 -11.02 4.84
N PRO A 123 -13.37 -12.12 4.62
CA PRO A 123 -13.54 -13.38 5.37
C PRO A 123 -13.59 -13.25 6.89
N PRO A 124 -12.80 -12.35 7.57
CA PRO A 124 -12.96 -12.08 8.99
C PRO A 124 -14.29 -11.42 9.39
N LYS A 125 -14.98 -10.79 8.42
CA LYS A 125 -16.28 -10.11 8.54
C LYS A 125 -17.09 -10.39 7.26
N PRO A 126 -17.66 -11.58 7.08
CA PRO A 126 -18.21 -12.04 5.79
C PRO A 126 -19.40 -11.21 5.28
N ASP A 127 -20.06 -10.44 6.15
CA ASP A 127 -21.20 -9.58 5.81
C ASP A 127 -20.79 -8.20 5.28
N THR A 128 -19.50 -7.93 5.12
CA THR A 128 -18.98 -6.66 4.61
C THR A 128 -17.84 -6.88 3.64
N HIS A 129 -17.47 -5.83 2.90
CA HIS A 129 -16.32 -5.76 2.02
C HIS A 129 -15.71 -4.35 2.10
N HIS A 130 -14.44 -4.21 1.76
CA HIS A 130 -13.77 -2.91 1.85
C HIS A 130 -12.79 -2.67 0.70
N VAL A 131 -12.53 -1.38 0.46
CA VAL A 131 -11.48 -0.95 -0.47
C VAL A 131 -10.12 -1.09 0.22
N ARG A 132 -9.38 -2.11 -0.15
CA ARG A 132 -8.08 -2.44 0.44
C ARG A 132 -6.95 -1.55 -0.05
N TRP A 133 -6.96 -1.21 -1.34
CA TRP A 133 -5.91 -0.42 -1.98
C TRP A 133 -6.45 0.43 -3.12
N ILE A 134 -5.82 1.58 -3.34
CA ILE A 134 -6.09 2.45 -4.49
C ILE A 134 -4.75 2.78 -5.15
N ALA A 135 -4.61 2.46 -6.43
CA ALA A 135 -3.45 2.81 -7.23
C ALA A 135 -3.83 3.76 -8.36
N CYS A 136 -3.24 4.96 -8.36
CA CYS A 136 -3.43 5.94 -9.41
C CYS A 136 -2.44 5.71 -10.55
N HIS A 137 -2.88 5.93 -11.79
CA HIS A 137 -1.97 5.98 -12.92
C HIS A 137 -0.98 7.15 -12.76
N PRO A 138 0.32 6.96 -13.03
CA PRO A 138 1.35 7.95 -12.69
C PRO A 138 1.27 9.27 -13.47
N SER A 139 0.59 9.31 -14.61
CA SER A 139 0.49 10.49 -15.47
C SER A 139 -0.92 10.79 -16.00
N ASP A 140 -1.93 10.01 -15.62
CA ASP A 140 -3.34 10.23 -15.97
C ASP A 140 -4.19 10.22 -14.72
N ALA A 141 -4.63 11.40 -14.27
CA ALA A 141 -5.41 11.57 -13.07
C ALA A 141 -6.83 10.95 -13.13
N GLN A 142 -7.29 10.58 -14.34
CA GLN A 142 -8.60 9.96 -14.54
C GLN A 142 -8.56 8.43 -14.46
N GLN A 143 -7.34 7.83 -14.50
CA GLN A 143 -7.17 6.39 -14.50
C GLN A 143 -6.67 5.88 -13.15
N LEU A 144 -7.38 4.92 -12.56
CA LEU A 144 -6.99 4.26 -11.32
C LEU A 144 -7.56 2.85 -11.21
N TRP A 145 -6.97 2.06 -10.33
CA TRP A 145 -7.39 0.71 -9.96
C TRP A 145 -7.70 0.65 -8.48
N ILE A 146 -8.72 -0.11 -8.14
CA ILE A 146 -9.21 -0.28 -6.77
C ILE A 146 -9.26 -1.76 -6.44
N ALA A 147 -8.58 -2.13 -5.37
CA ALA A 147 -8.65 -3.47 -4.82
C ALA A 147 -9.79 -3.56 -3.80
N ILE A 148 -10.73 -4.44 -4.04
CA ILE A 148 -11.69 -4.92 -3.04
C ILE A 148 -11.11 -6.21 -2.49
N GLU A 149 -10.69 -6.24 -1.22
CA GLU A 149 -10.11 -7.44 -0.59
C GLU A 149 -11.11 -8.59 -0.65
N ALA A 150 -10.63 -9.78 -1.05
CA ALA A 150 -11.45 -10.98 -1.30
C ALA A 150 -12.69 -10.70 -2.20
N GLY A 151 -12.48 -10.00 -3.30
CA GLY A 151 -13.58 -9.59 -4.18
C GLY A 151 -13.17 -9.31 -5.61
N ALA A 152 -12.46 -8.23 -5.86
CA ALA A 152 -12.16 -7.80 -7.23
C ALA A 152 -11.02 -6.78 -7.29
N LEU A 153 -10.33 -6.75 -8.42
CA LEU A 153 -9.57 -5.57 -8.85
C LEU A 153 -10.40 -4.86 -9.94
N VAL A 154 -10.95 -3.71 -9.60
CA VAL A 154 -11.79 -2.89 -10.48
C VAL A 154 -11.04 -1.64 -10.94
N SER A 155 -11.45 -1.03 -12.05
CA SER A 155 -10.74 0.12 -12.61
C SER A 155 -11.68 1.19 -13.17
N THR A 156 -11.16 2.39 -13.33
CA THR A 156 -11.81 3.49 -14.06
C THR A 156 -10.81 4.22 -14.96
N ARG A 157 -11.32 4.89 -16.01
CA ARG A 157 -10.55 5.76 -16.90
C ARG A 157 -11.18 7.15 -17.04
N ASP A 158 -12.14 7.48 -16.18
CA ASP A 158 -12.91 8.72 -16.22
C ASP A 158 -13.12 9.35 -14.84
N GLY A 159 -12.18 9.08 -13.90
CA GLY A 159 -12.23 9.67 -12.56
C GLY A 159 -13.37 9.13 -11.71
N GLY A 160 -13.70 7.85 -11.85
CA GLY A 160 -14.70 7.18 -11.04
C GLY A 160 -16.16 7.49 -11.42
N ARG A 161 -16.40 7.98 -12.64
CA ARG A 161 -17.78 8.14 -13.16
C ARG A 161 -18.35 6.82 -13.62
N ILE A 162 -17.50 5.97 -14.23
CA ILE A 162 -17.80 4.61 -14.64
C ILE A 162 -16.70 3.68 -14.12
N TRP A 163 -17.09 2.62 -13.44
CA TRP A 163 -16.20 1.56 -13.01
C TRP A 163 -16.29 0.37 -13.94
N ARG A 164 -15.16 -0.27 -14.20
CA ARG A 164 -15.03 -1.53 -14.94
C ARG A 164 -14.77 -2.62 -13.94
N ASP A 165 -15.51 -3.70 -14.08
CA ASP A 165 -15.41 -4.87 -13.21
C ASP A 165 -14.09 -5.63 -13.42
N ARG A 166 -13.82 -6.59 -12.53
CA ARG A 166 -12.70 -7.53 -12.63
C ARG A 166 -12.73 -8.27 -13.97
N VAL A 167 -11.55 -8.69 -14.43
CA VAL A 167 -11.41 -9.53 -15.63
C VAL A 167 -11.03 -10.95 -15.23
N ASP A 168 -11.36 -11.92 -16.07
CA ASP A 168 -11.02 -13.32 -15.85
C ASP A 168 -9.50 -13.51 -15.78
N GLY A 169 -9.04 -14.33 -14.83
CA GLY A 169 -7.62 -14.57 -14.58
C GLY A 169 -6.88 -13.45 -13.86
N GLY A 170 -7.58 -12.37 -13.50
CA GLY A 170 -7.03 -11.31 -12.65
C GLY A 170 -7.00 -11.68 -11.17
N PRO A 171 -6.27 -10.91 -10.33
CA PRO A 171 -6.18 -11.16 -8.89
C PRO A 171 -7.56 -10.99 -8.22
N TRP A 172 -7.87 -11.89 -7.30
CA TRP A 172 -9.12 -11.86 -6.55
C TRP A 172 -8.97 -11.23 -5.16
N ASP A 173 -7.88 -11.54 -4.45
CA ASP A 173 -7.61 -11.08 -3.08
C ASP A 173 -6.45 -10.08 -3.05
N THR A 174 -6.60 -8.96 -3.78
CA THR A 174 -5.55 -7.96 -3.93
C THR A 174 -5.31 -7.19 -2.65
N HIS A 175 -4.07 -7.20 -2.15
CA HIS A 175 -3.63 -6.44 -1.00
C HIS A 175 -2.96 -5.11 -1.37
N GLU A 176 -2.12 -5.12 -2.40
CA GLU A 176 -1.40 -3.94 -2.87
C GLU A 176 -1.08 -4.05 -4.37
N LEU A 177 -1.13 -2.92 -5.06
CA LEU A 177 -0.79 -2.78 -6.47
C LEU A 177 0.22 -1.64 -6.64
N ALA A 178 1.31 -1.90 -7.35
CA ALA A 178 2.33 -0.93 -7.71
C ALA A 178 2.38 -0.68 -9.21
N ILE A 179 2.63 0.58 -9.59
CA ILE A 179 2.78 1.05 -10.97
C ILE A 179 4.04 1.91 -11.03
N HIS A 180 4.91 1.65 -12.01
CA HIS A 180 6.11 2.44 -12.21
C HIS A 180 5.87 3.57 -13.22
N THR A 181 6.41 4.77 -12.94
CA THR A 181 6.23 5.96 -13.77
C THR A 181 6.68 5.76 -15.23
N ASN A 182 7.78 5.03 -15.43
CA ASN A 182 8.32 4.75 -16.79
C ASN A 182 7.68 3.52 -17.46
N ALA A 183 6.76 2.83 -16.78
CA ALA A 183 6.04 1.67 -17.32
C ALA A 183 4.57 1.70 -16.85
N PRO A 184 3.80 2.74 -17.20
CA PRO A 184 2.49 3.00 -16.61
C PRO A 184 1.41 1.96 -16.98
N ALA A 185 1.61 1.18 -18.03
CA ALA A 185 0.73 0.06 -18.40
C ALA A 185 1.05 -1.23 -17.61
N SER A 186 2.20 -1.26 -16.93
CA SER A 186 2.66 -2.44 -16.19
C SER A 186 2.20 -2.38 -14.74
N LEU A 187 1.31 -3.28 -14.37
CA LEU A 187 0.77 -3.45 -13.03
C LEU A 187 1.45 -4.62 -12.33
N ARG A 188 1.81 -4.45 -11.05
CA ARG A 188 2.42 -5.48 -10.22
C ARG A 188 1.61 -5.60 -8.94
N VAL A 189 1.13 -6.79 -8.62
CA VAL A 189 0.15 -7.03 -7.56
C VAL A 189 0.65 -8.06 -6.57
N ALA A 190 0.56 -7.71 -5.28
CA ALA A 190 0.64 -8.64 -4.17
C ALA A 190 -0.78 -8.98 -3.71
N ALA A 191 -1.13 -10.25 -3.67
CA ALA A 191 -2.46 -10.72 -3.31
C ALA A 191 -2.40 -11.91 -2.35
N GLY A 192 -3.49 -12.18 -1.64
CA GLY A 192 -3.62 -13.36 -0.79
C GLY A 192 -3.61 -14.66 -1.58
N ASP A 193 -3.97 -14.59 -2.85
CA ASP A 193 -3.97 -15.70 -3.81
C ASP A 193 -2.73 -15.73 -4.74
N GLY A 194 -1.68 -14.93 -4.45
CA GLY A 194 -0.40 -15.00 -5.16
C GLY A 194 0.11 -13.67 -5.69
N TYR A 195 1.12 -13.75 -6.56
CA TYR A 195 1.62 -12.61 -7.31
C TYR A 195 0.98 -12.55 -8.70
N PHE A 196 0.54 -11.36 -9.09
CA PHE A 196 0.00 -11.14 -10.43
C PHE A 196 0.68 -9.97 -11.12
N GLU A 197 0.80 -10.05 -12.43
CA GLU A 197 1.29 -8.94 -13.25
C GLU A 197 0.52 -8.82 -14.57
N SER A 198 0.36 -7.58 -15.00
CA SER A 198 -0.20 -7.19 -16.29
C SER A 198 0.73 -6.20 -16.95
N ASP A 199 0.85 -6.21 -18.27
CA ASP A 199 1.60 -5.23 -19.06
C ASP A 199 0.68 -4.44 -20.03
N ASP A 200 -0.64 -4.58 -19.87
CA ASP A 200 -1.68 -3.96 -20.71
C ASP A 200 -2.76 -3.24 -19.88
N SER A 201 -2.35 -2.65 -18.74
CA SER A 201 -3.23 -1.91 -17.83
C SER A 201 -4.35 -2.75 -17.22
N GLY A 202 -4.09 -4.04 -16.98
CA GLY A 202 -5.02 -4.96 -16.33
C GLY A 202 -6.02 -5.64 -17.27
N ALA A 203 -5.81 -5.55 -18.59
CA ALA A 203 -6.68 -6.26 -19.53
C ALA A 203 -6.41 -7.77 -19.55
N THR A 204 -5.15 -8.18 -19.38
CA THR A 204 -4.73 -9.57 -19.22
C THR A 204 -3.75 -9.73 -18.06
N TRP A 205 -3.71 -10.90 -17.46
CA TRP A 205 -2.91 -11.19 -16.27
C TRP A 205 -2.12 -12.49 -16.40
N ARG A 206 -0.97 -12.53 -15.74
CA ARG A 206 -0.17 -13.74 -15.52
C ARG A 206 0.34 -13.77 -14.08
N SER A 207 0.62 -14.98 -13.58
CA SER A 207 1.08 -15.21 -12.22
C SER A 207 2.40 -16.01 -12.23
N PRO A 208 3.56 -15.36 -12.45
CA PRO A 208 4.87 -16.01 -12.43
C PRO A 208 5.34 -16.23 -10.99
N GLU A 209 5.30 -17.47 -10.51
CA GLU A 209 5.61 -17.86 -9.12
C GLU A 209 6.94 -18.60 -8.96
N ASP A 210 7.69 -18.86 -10.05
CA ASP A 210 8.95 -19.61 -9.97
C ASP A 210 9.93 -18.92 -9.00
N GLY A 211 10.29 -19.63 -7.93
CA GLY A 211 11.15 -19.17 -6.85
C GLY A 211 10.45 -18.64 -5.61
N LEU A 212 9.12 -18.43 -5.63
CA LEU A 212 8.34 -18.22 -4.41
C LEU A 212 8.10 -19.55 -3.70
N ASP A 213 8.48 -19.66 -2.43
CA ASP A 213 8.21 -20.84 -1.60
C ASP A 213 6.99 -20.65 -0.67
N VAL A 214 6.34 -19.48 -0.73
CA VAL A 214 5.08 -19.15 -0.06
C VAL A 214 4.23 -18.24 -0.96
N GLY A 215 2.90 -18.37 -0.88
CA GLY A 215 1.97 -17.75 -1.82
C GLY A 215 1.05 -16.67 -1.26
N TYR A 216 1.10 -16.37 0.04
CA TYR A 216 0.34 -15.25 0.60
C TYR A 216 1.18 -13.99 0.58
N LEU A 217 0.91 -13.06 -0.34
CA LEU A 217 1.68 -11.84 -0.52
C LEU A 217 0.97 -10.66 0.13
N ARG A 218 1.71 -9.84 0.90
CA ARG A 218 1.17 -8.70 1.62
C ARG A 218 1.41 -7.37 0.93
N SER A 219 2.61 -7.16 0.39
CA SER A 219 3.03 -5.87 -0.14
C SER A 219 3.92 -6.02 -1.36
N VAL A 220 3.93 -5.04 -2.25
CA VAL A 220 4.73 -4.99 -3.46
C VAL A 220 5.33 -3.60 -3.68
N ALA A 221 6.61 -3.54 -4.05
CA ALA A 221 7.27 -2.31 -4.48
C ALA A 221 8.06 -2.55 -5.78
N ILE A 222 8.24 -1.47 -6.55
CA ILE A 222 9.06 -1.46 -7.77
C ILE A 222 10.21 -0.51 -7.54
N ASP A 223 11.43 -0.89 -7.95
CA ASP A 223 12.60 -0.02 -7.86
C ASP A 223 12.36 1.29 -8.65
N PRO A 224 12.52 2.48 -8.04
CA PRO A 224 12.20 3.75 -8.70
C PRO A 224 12.97 4.03 -10.00
N GLY A 225 14.14 3.43 -10.16
CA GLY A 225 14.97 3.57 -11.37
C GLY A 225 14.82 2.44 -12.37
N ARG A 226 14.17 1.32 -11.97
CA ARG A 226 14.15 0.08 -12.74
C ARG A 226 12.78 -0.59 -12.70
N PRO A 227 11.90 -0.33 -13.70
CA PRO A 227 10.55 -0.89 -13.74
C PRO A 227 10.52 -2.43 -13.83
N ASP A 228 11.62 -3.06 -14.18
CA ASP A 228 11.82 -4.51 -14.25
C ASP A 228 12.24 -5.16 -12.92
N VAL A 229 12.55 -4.37 -11.89
CA VAL A 229 12.92 -4.86 -10.56
C VAL A 229 11.73 -4.73 -9.60
N VAL A 230 11.19 -5.87 -9.21
CA VAL A 230 10.02 -5.99 -8.34
C VAL A 230 10.38 -6.69 -7.04
N ILE A 231 9.89 -6.16 -5.93
CA ILE A 231 10.06 -6.72 -4.60
C ILE A 231 8.69 -7.01 -4.01
N VAL A 232 8.53 -8.18 -3.40
CA VAL A 232 7.31 -8.56 -2.68
C VAL A 232 7.62 -9.03 -1.28
N SER A 233 6.68 -8.81 -0.36
CA SER A 233 6.68 -9.46 0.94
C SER A 233 5.64 -10.56 0.98
N ALA A 234 5.98 -11.72 1.55
CA ALA A 234 5.15 -12.90 1.54
C ALA A 234 5.26 -13.71 2.84
N SER A 235 4.28 -14.55 3.09
CA SER A 235 4.28 -15.53 4.18
C SER A 235 3.47 -16.77 3.82
N THR A 236 3.42 -17.76 4.73
CA THR A 236 2.63 -18.98 4.53
C THR A 236 1.12 -18.76 4.60
N GLY A 237 0.66 -17.61 5.11
CA GLY A 237 -0.77 -17.30 5.19
C GLY A 237 -1.05 -16.04 6.01
N PRO A 238 -2.34 -15.66 6.14
CA PRO A 238 -2.71 -14.38 6.74
C PRO A 238 -2.24 -14.26 8.20
N ARG A 239 -2.37 -15.32 9.01
CA ARG A 239 -1.96 -15.26 10.41
C ARG A 239 -0.47 -14.99 10.56
N SER A 240 0.37 -15.67 9.79
CA SER A 240 1.82 -15.50 9.84
C SER A 240 2.29 -14.20 9.16
N ALA A 241 1.47 -13.62 8.27
CA ALA A 241 1.75 -12.32 7.67
C ALA A 241 1.55 -11.13 8.62
N TYR A 242 0.61 -11.25 9.58
CA TYR A 242 0.17 -10.10 10.38
C TYR A 242 0.40 -10.23 11.88
N VAL A 243 0.62 -11.43 12.42
CA VAL A 243 0.69 -11.66 13.86
C VAL A 243 2.11 -11.97 14.29
N ALA A 244 2.72 -11.08 15.06
CA ALA A 244 4.04 -11.30 15.66
C ALA A 244 4.03 -12.55 16.56
N GLY A 245 5.16 -13.28 16.61
CA GLY A 245 5.33 -14.51 17.41
C GLY A 245 4.91 -15.82 16.73
N VAL A 246 4.09 -15.74 15.66
CA VAL A 246 3.80 -16.87 14.74
C VAL A 246 4.18 -16.54 13.30
N SER A 247 4.92 -15.47 13.14
CA SER A 247 5.28 -14.84 11.87
C SER A 247 6.43 -15.56 11.16
N ASP A 248 6.35 -15.58 9.83
CA ASP A 248 7.36 -16.17 8.93
C ASP A 248 7.57 -15.31 7.68
N GLY A 249 7.40 -13.99 7.79
CA GLY A 249 7.51 -13.03 6.71
C GLY A 249 8.85 -13.08 5.98
N ARG A 250 8.78 -13.06 4.67
CA ARG A 250 9.91 -13.11 3.75
C ARG A 250 9.82 -11.95 2.77
N VAL A 251 10.98 -11.57 2.24
CA VAL A 251 11.09 -10.61 1.15
C VAL A 251 11.69 -11.33 -0.05
N TYR A 252 11.09 -11.15 -1.21
CA TYR A 252 11.58 -11.68 -2.48
C TYR A 252 11.82 -10.55 -3.46
N ARG A 253 12.81 -10.74 -4.31
CA ARG A 253 13.16 -9.87 -5.42
C ARG A 253 13.11 -10.63 -6.73
N ARG A 254 12.60 -9.98 -7.77
CA ARG A 254 12.67 -10.49 -9.15
C ARG A 254 13.15 -9.38 -10.08
N GLU A 255 13.92 -9.76 -11.10
CA GLU A 255 14.41 -8.89 -12.14
C GLU A 255 13.96 -9.41 -13.52
N GLY A 256 13.24 -8.57 -14.25
CA GLY A 256 12.66 -8.92 -15.54
C GLY A 256 11.75 -10.15 -15.47
N THR A 257 12.01 -11.13 -16.34
CA THR A 257 11.31 -12.42 -16.37
C THR A 257 12.04 -13.53 -15.61
N GLY A 258 13.04 -13.17 -14.78
CA GLY A 258 13.77 -14.11 -13.96
C GLY A 258 12.91 -14.74 -12.86
N ARG A 259 13.48 -15.70 -12.15
CA ARG A 259 12.83 -16.30 -10.97
C ARG A 259 12.88 -15.36 -9.77
N TRP A 260 12.01 -15.58 -8.81
CA TRP A 260 12.06 -14.92 -7.52
C TRP A 260 13.24 -15.41 -6.69
N GLU A 261 13.97 -14.47 -6.12
CA GLU A 261 15.08 -14.72 -5.22
C GLU A 261 14.76 -14.16 -3.84
N ARG A 262 14.89 -14.99 -2.81
CA ARG A 262 14.65 -14.56 -1.44
C ARG A 262 15.77 -13.64 -0.97
N ALA A 263 15.43 -12.46 -0.45
CA ALA A 263 16.37 -11.57 0.23
C ALA A 263 16.84 -12.22 1.55
N ARG A 264 18.16 -12.37 1.71
CA ARG A 264 18.77 -12.97 2.91
C ARG A 264 19.74 -12.01 3.58
N ASP A 265 20.43 -11.19 2.79
CA ASP A 265 21.39 -10.24 3.32
C ASP A 265 20.68 -9.10 4.05
N GLY A 266 20.94 -8.97 5.36
CA GLY A 266 20.29 -8.05 6.27
C GLY A 266 18.82 -8.37 6.62
N TRP A 267 18.29 -9.53 6.16
CA TRP A 267 16.95 -10.00 6.50
C TRP A 267 17.00 -11.29 7.33
N PRO A 268 16.09 -11.48 8.33
CA PRO A 268 16.14 -12.67 9.19
C PRO A 268 16.06 -13.99 8.43
N ASP A 269 16.97 -14.91 8.75
CA ASP A 269 16.93 -16.29 8.28
C ASP A 269 17.27 -17.23 9.47
N PRO A 270 16.34 -18.10 9.94
CA PRO A 270 14.98 -18.32 9.43
C PRO A 270 14.07 -17.11 9.65
N PRO A 271 12.99 -16.96 8.85
CA PRO A 271 12.05 -15.83 8.97
C PRO A 271 11.33 -15.87 10.31
N ARG A 272 11.25 -14.71 10.97
CA ARG A 272 10.67 -14.57 12.32
C ARG A 272 9.92 -13.24 12.49
N THR A 273 9.60 -12.59 11.37
CA THR A 273 8.92 -11.29 11.37
C THR A 273 7.62 -11.39 10.60
N ILE A 274 6.69 -10.46 10.83
CA ILE A 274 5.53 -10.30 9.94
C ILE A 274 6.01 -10.01 8.52
N ALA A 275 5.20 -10.29 7.51
CA ALA A 275 5.48 -9.84 6.16
C ALA A 275 5.54 -8.31 6.15
N PRO A 276 6.67 -7.66 5.79
CA PRO A 276 6.81 -6.22 5.92
C PRO A 276 5.90 -5.47 4.93
N LEU A 277 5.52 -4.24 5.31
CA LEU A 277 5.07 -3.25 4.35
C LEU A 277 6.28 -2.79 3.53
N LEU A 278 6.12 -2.66 2.22
CA LEU A 278 7.16 -2.21 1.30
C LEU A 278 6.77 -0.85 0.71
N SER A 279 7.78 -0.04 0.40
CA SER A 279 7.58 1.19 -0.35
C SER A 279 8.79 1.46 -1.23
N ALA A 280 8.55 1.97 -2.43
CA ALA A 280 9.59 2.55 -3.25
C ALA A 280 10.13 3.82 -2.59
N GLY A 281 11.45 4.02 -2.67
CA GLY A 281 12.09 5.28 -2.32
C GLY A 281 11.97 6.29 -3.46
N ARG A 282 12.95 7.20 -3.51
CA ARG A 282 12.93 8.33 -4.47
C ARG A 282 13.99 8.23 -5.56
N VAL A 283 14.99 7.40 -5.35
CA VAL A 283 16.11 7.21 -6.28
C VAL A 283 16.27 5.74 -6.64
N ALA A 284 16.92 5.48 -7.76
CA ALA A 284 17.19 4.12 -8.21
C ALA A 284 17.87 3.29 -7.11
N GLY A 285 17.39 2.08 -6.89
CA GLY A 285 17.86 1.14 -5.87
C GLY A 285 17.28 1.35 -4.47
N GLU A 286 16.66 2.50 -4.19
CA GLU A 286 16.14 2.83 -2.87
C GLU A 286 14.77 2.18 -2.63
N LEU A 287 14.70 1.33 -1.61
CA LEU A 287 13.47 0.68 -1.17
C LEU A 287 13.38 0.70 0.36
N TRP A 288 12.17 0.72 0.87
CA TRP A 288 11.87 0.73 2.29
C TRP A 288 11.01 -0.45 2.68
N ALA A 289 11.25 -0.99 3.86
CA ALA A 289 10.47 -2.08 4.44
C ALA A 289 10.23 -1.79 5.92
N ALA A 290 8.98 -1.95 6.36
CA ALA A 290 8.60 -1.80 7.76
C ALA A 290 7.98 -3.10 8.28
N ASP A 291 8.55 -3.66 9.35
CA ASP A 291 7.99 -4.78 10.10
C ASP A 291 7.76 -4.40 11.58
N GLU A 292 7.40 -5.34 12.44
CA GLU A 292 7.12 -5.06 13.86
C GLU A 292 8.37 -4.67 14.67
N ARG A 293 9.57 -4.84 14.13
CA ARG A 293 10.83 -4.49 14.80
C ARG A 293 11.24 -3.06 14.50
N GLY A 294 11.02 -2.59 13.24
CA GLY A 294 11.51 -1.30 12.82
C GLY A 294 11.41 -1.06 11.33
N LEU A 295 12.17 -0.06 10.90
CA LEU A 295 12.29 0.37 9.52
C LEU A 295 13.63 -0.10 8.94
N HIS A 296 13.56 -0.66 7.74
CA HIS A 296 14.72 -1.17 6.98
C HIS A 296 14.79 -0.47 5.63
N ARG A 297 16.01 -0.34 5.10
CA ARG A 297 16.28 0.26 3.79
C ARG A 297 17.18 -0.64 2.96
N SER A 298 16.90 -0.70 1.67
CA SER A 298 17.81 -1.17 0.63
C SER A 298 18.25 0.01 -0.24
N ASP A 299 19.50 -0.02 -0.69
CA ASP A 299 20.07 0.95 -1.63
C ASP A 299 20.51 0.28 -2.96
N ASP A 300 20.20 -1.02 -3.14
CA ASP A 300 20.67 -1.86 -4.25
C ASP A 300 19.53 -2.64 -4.94
N GLY A 301 18.32 -2.09 -4.87
CA GLY A 301 17.12 -2.69 -5.49
C GLY A 301 16.64 -3.96 -4.80
N GLY A 302 16.79 -4.03 -3.48
CA GLY A 302 16.25 -5.11 -2.65
C GLY A 302 17.17 -6.33 -2.52
N ARG A 303 18.45 -6.26 -2.94
CA ARG A 303 19.41 -7.35 -2.76
C ARG A 303 19.88 -7.47 -1.32
N SER A 304 20.18 -6.34 -0.70
CA SER A 304 20.55 -6.25 0.71
C SER A 304 19.73 -5.23 1.47
N TRP A 305 19.56 -5.44 2.78
CA TRP A 305 18.75 -4.60 3.65
C TRP A 305 19.54 -4.25 4.91
N ARG A 306 19.36 -3.02 5.40
CA ARG A 306 19.91 -2.58 6.68
C ARG A 306 18.84 -1.96 7.55
N GLU A 307 18.89 -2.21 8.85
CA GLU A 307 18.04 -1.56 9.83
C GLU A 307 18.40 -0.06 9.90
N ILE A 308 17.38 0.79 9.80
CA ILE A 308 17.51 2.25 9.92
C ILE A 308 17.08 2.72 11.29
N ALA A 309 15.96 2.19 11.78
CA ALA A 309 15.41 2.56 13.05
C ALA A 309 14.70 1.37 13.68
N ARG A 310 14.78 1.29 15.00
CA ARG A 310 14.06 0.29 15.79
C ARG A 310 12.96 0.97 16.61
N TYR A 311 11.76 0.39 16.62
CA TYR A 311 10.68 0.96 17.42
C TYR A 311 10.94 0.74 18.90
N THR A 312 10.62 1.76 19.72
CA THR A 312 10.72 1.67 21.18
C THR A 312 9.68 0.76 21.80
N LYS A 313 8.54 0.59 21.11
CA LYS A 313 7.45 -0.33 21.45
C LYS A 313 7.08 -1.10 20.21
N THR A 314 7.08 -2.42 20.29
CA THR A 314 6.66 -3.30 19.20
C THR A 314 5.18 -3.08 18.90
N PRO A 315 4.81 -2.64 17.68
CA PRO A 315 3.40 -2.54 17.30
C PRO A 315 2.80 -3.93 17.06
N ASN A 316 1.51 -4.08 17.33
CA ASN A 316 0.80 -5.31 17.00
C ASN A 316 0.46 -5.38 15.52
N HIS A 317 0.21 -4.21 14.90
CA HIS A 317 -0.14 -4.11 13.48
C HIS A 317 0.49 -2.88 12.84
N LEU A 318 1.01 -3.06 11.64
CA LEU A 318 1.37 -1.96 10.75
C LEU A 318 0.24 -1.72 9.74
N ARG A 319 -0.11 -0.45 9.55
CA ARG A 319 -1.26 0.00 8.75
C ARG A 319 -0.89 0.78 7.51
N GLY A 320 0.30 1.38 7.48
CA GLY A 320 0.76 2.15 6.33
C GLY A 320 2.24 2.49 6.44
N LEU A 321 2.89 2.62 5.30
CA LEU A 321 4.26 3.08 5.13
C LEU A 321 4.29 4.11 4.02
N SER A 322 4.80 5.30 4.27
CA SER A 322 4.89 6.38 3.28
C SER A 322 6.21 7.12 3.37
N VAL A 323 6.83 7.35 2.21
CA VAL A 323 8.06 8.12 2.05
C VAL A 323 7.68 9.56 1.73
N LEU A 324 7.92 10.49 2.66
CA LEU A 324 7.65 11.91 2.43
C LEU A 324 8.59 12.50 1.39
N ARG A 325 8.12 13.55 0.76
CA ARG A 325 8.93 14.35 -0.16
C ARG A 325 9.86 15.30 0.59
#